data_39288e40684ed18404d1661cc1a4182a
#
_entry.id   39288e40684ed18404d1661cc1a4182a
#
_cell.length_a   1.000
_cell.length_b   1.000
_cell.length_c   1.000
_cell.angle_alpha   90.00
_cell.angle_beta   90.00
_cell.angle_gamma   90.00
#
_symmetry.space_group_name_H-M   'P 1'
#
loop_
_entity.id
_entity.type
_entity.pdbx_description
1 polymer ?
#
loop_
_entity_poly.entity_id
_entity_poly.type
_entity_poly.pdbx_seq_one_letter_code
_entity_poly.pdbx_strand_id
1 'polypeptide(L)'
;ELMKITLVMFLAAYYDWLPAKRVSRPFWVLLPIVIICIPTALVLQQPDLGTSILLLAAGGGLMFLAGVHWAYFAAVIGSGVAVITAVFQSRGESWQLLNDYQYRRIDTFLDPAADPLGAGYHITQSKIALGSGGWTGRGFMQGTQSRLNFLPEKHTDFIFTTLAEEFGFVGAISLLGLYALIIVFCVVTAIRNKDRFSSLLTLGIALNFFLFFAVNMAMVMGLAPVVGVPLPLVSYGGSAMVVLLQAFGLVQSAHVHRPR
;
A
#
# COMPACT_ATOMS: atom_id res chain seq x y z
N GLU A 1 1.06 10.87 -7.11
CA GLU A 1 0.26 9.80 -7.71
C GLU A 1 0.88 9.25 -9.00
N LEU A 2 1.18 10.08 -10.02
CA LEU A 2 1.79 9.64 -11.29
C LEU A 2 3.12 8.91 -11.09
N MET A 3 3.91 9.28 -10.08
CA MET A 3 5.20 8.65 -9.78
C MET A 3 5.09 7.13 -9.58
N LYS A 4 4.00 6.64 -8.99
CA LYS A 4 3.77 5.20 -8.75
C LYS A 4 3.74 4.41 -10.06
N ILE A 5 3.00 4.92 -11.05
CA ILE A 5 2.90 4.27 -12.38
C ILE A 5 4.21 4.42 -13.14
N THR A 6 4.80 5.62 -13.13
CA THR A 6 6.05 5.90 -13.82
C THR A 6 7.19 5.01 -13.31
N LEU A 7 7.27 4.81 -11.99
CA LEU A 7 8.23 3.89 -11.38
C LEU A 7 8.05 2.46 -11.88
N VAL A 8 6.80 1.96 -11.90
CA VAL A 8 6.48 0.62 -12.40
C VAL A 8 6.86 0.47 -13.87
N MET A 9 6.50 1.47 -14.72
CA MET A 9 6.84 1.47 -16.14
C MET A 9 8.36 1.44 -16.37
N PHE A 10 9.09 2.26 -15.63
CA PHE A 10 10.54 2.36 -15.77
C PHE A 10 11.24 1.06 -15.35
N LEU A 11 10.83 0.47 -14.23
CA LEU A 11 11.36 -0.80 -13.75
C LEU A 11 11.01 -1.95 -14.71
N ALA A 12 9.78 -1.98 -15.24
CA ALA A 12 9.37 -2.98 -16.23
C ALA A 12 10.23 -2.88 -17.50
N ALA A 13 10.45 -1.67 -18.03
CA ALA A 13 11.30 -1.43 -19.19
C ALA A 13 12.77 -1.82 -18.91
N TYR A 14 13.28 -1.49 -17.73
CA TYR A 14 14.63 -1.86 -17.32
C TYR A 14 14.83 -3.38 -17.31
N TYR A 15 13.90 -4.13 -16.70
CA TYR A 15 14.00 -5.59 -16.60
C TYR A 15 13.64 -6.30 -17.90
N ASP A 16 12.92 -5.67 -18.80
CA ASP A 16 12.72 -6.17 -20.16
C ASP A 16 14.01 -6.11 -20.97
N TRP A 17 14.69 -4.94 -20.93
CA TRP A 17 15.98 -4.75 -21.58
C TRP A 17 17.10 -5.65 -20.99
N LEU A 18 17.04 -6.01 -19.70
CA LEU A 18 18.11 -6.73 -19.01
C LEU A 18 18.03 -8.25 -19.26
N PRO A 19 19.10 -8.91 -19.77
CA PRO A 19 19.15 -10.36 -19.89
C PRO A 19 18.95 -11.08 -18.55
N ALA A 20 18.17 -12.17 -18.53
CA ALA A 20 17.82 -12.89 -17.30
C ALA A 20 19.05 -13.31 -16.46
N LYS A 21 20.17 -13.65 -17.10
CA LYS A 21 21.43 -14.02 -16.42
C LYS A 21 22.07 -12.89 -15.61
N ARG A 22 21.69 -11.63 -15.86
CA ARG A 22 22.26 -10.43 -15.21
C ARG A 22 21.35 -9.86 -14.11
N VAL A 23 20.11 -10.26 -14.02
CA VAL A 23 19.09 -9.70 -13.12
C VAL A 23 19.53 -9.71 -11.65
N SER A 24 20.22 -10.75 -11.22
CA SER A 24 20.67 -10.90 -9.81
C SER A 24 22.14 -10.51 -9.58
N ARG A 25 22.83 -9.92 -10.55
CA ARG A 25 24.21 -9.45 -10.34
C ARG A 25 24.20 -8.13 -9.55
N PRO A 26 25.07 -7.96 -8.53
CA PRO A 26 25.03 -6.79 -7.63
C PRO A 26 25.02 -5.44 -8.35
N PHE A 27 25.84 -5.27 -9.37
CA PHE A 27 25.90 -4.02 -10.14
C PHE A 27 24.57 -3.68 -10.83
N TRP A 28 23.87 -4.68 -11.35
CA TRP A 28 22.58 -4.49 -12.03
C TRP A 28 21.40 -4.38 -11.07
N VAL A 29 21.55 -4.82 -9.84
CA VAL A 29 20.55 -4.64 -8.76
C VAL A 29 20.64 -3.23 -8.18
N LEU A 30 21.81 -2.60 -8.19
CA LEU A 30 22.00 -1.26 -7.63
C LEU A 30 21.19 -0.19 -8.37
N LEU A 31 21.13 -0.26 -9.71
CA LEU A 31 20.44 0.75 -10.51
C LEU A 31 18.92 0.82 -10.19
N PRO A 32 18.15 -0.27 -10.17
CA PRO A 32 16.76 -0.25 -9.73
C PRO A 32 16.59 0.29 -8.29
N ILE A 33 17.50 -0.06 -7.37
CA ILE A 33 17.45 0.46 -6.01
C ILE A 33 17.56 2.00 -6.03
N VAL A 34 18.50 2.56 -6.78
CA VAL A 34 18.64 4.02 -6.91
C VAL A 34 17.39 4.65 -7.51
N ILE A 35 16.83 4.04 -8.55
CA ILE A 35 15.59 4.50 -9.21
C ILE A 35 14.39 4.51 -8.24
N ILE A 36 14.32 3.55 -7.33
CA ILE A 36 13.27 3.49 -6.29
C ILE A 36 13.56 4.50 -5.17
N CYS A 37 14.80 4.59 -4.72
CA CYS A 37 15.17 5.42 -3.57
C CYS A 37 15.08 6.92 -3.85
N ILE A 38 15.39 7.39 -5.08
CA ILE A 38 15.28 8.82 -5.42
C ILE A 38 13.88 9.38 -5.22
N PRO A 39 12.82 8.85 -5.87
CA PRO A 39 11.47 9.35 -5.67
C PRO A 39 10.98 9.12 -4.24
N THR A 40 11.37 8.03 -3.60
CA THR A 40 11.02 7.75 -2.20
C THR A 40 11.59 8.82 -1.27
N ALA A 41 12.86 9.21 -1.45
CA ALA A 41 13.49 10.26 -0.65
C ALA A 41 12.82 11.62 -0.85
N LEU A 42 12.39 11.94 -2.08
CA LEU A 42 11.65 13.18 -2.36
C LEU A 42 10.27 13.18 -1.69
N VAL A 43 9.57 12.05 -1.66
CA VAL A 43 8.27 11.92 -0.98
C VAL A 43 8.44 11.97 0.54
N LEU A 44 9.51 11.40 1.08
CA LEU A 44 9.85 11.53 2.52
C LEU A 44 10.06 12.98 2.97
N GLN A 45 10.57 13.85 2.08
CA GLN A 45 10.68 15.29 2.36
C GLN A 45 9.31 16.00 2.42
N GLN A 46 8.26 15.39 1.85
CA GLN A 46 6.87 15.88 1.89
C GLN A 46 6.06 15.36 3.10
N PRO A 47 6.71 14.95 4.19
CA PRO A 47 6.36 14.07 5.30
C PRO A 47 5.26 13.02 5.04
N ASP A 48 5.25 12.44 3.84
CA ASP A 48 4.33 11.35 3.46
C ASP A 48 5.01 9.98 3.61
N LEU A 49 4.97 9.43 4.83
CA LEU A 49 5.53 8.12 5.16
C LEU A 49 4.76 6.99 4.46
N GLY A 50 3.45 7.12 4.33
CA GLY A 50 2.60 6.10 3.72
C GLY A 50 2.98 5.80 2.29
N THR A 51 2.99 6.83 1.45
CA THR A 51 3.38 6.72 0.04
C THR A 51 4.84 6.29 -0.11
N SER A 52 5.74 6.75 0.76
CA SER A 52 7.16 6.37 0.71
C SER A 52 7.37 4.87 0.93
N ILE A 53 6.73 4.29 1.95
CA ILE A 53 6.79 2.85 2.23
C ILE A 53 6.17 2.06 1.08
N LEU A 54 5.06 2.53 0.51
CA LEU A 54 4.39 1.87 -0.61
C LEU A 54 5.23 1.92 -1.89
N LEU A 55 5.95 3.01 -2.17
CA LEU A 55 6.88 3.08 -3.30
C LEU A 55 8.03 2.08 -3.15
N LEU A 56 8.62 1.97 -1.95
CA LEU A 56 9.65 0.97 -1.65
C LEU A 56 9.11 -0.45 -1.79
N ALA A 57 7.93 -0.73 -1.26
CA ALA A 57 7.30 -2.04 -1.32
C ALA A 57 6.92 -2.42 -2.75
N ALA A 58 6.34 -1.50 -3.53
CA ALA A 58 5.97 -1.73 -4.93
C ALA A 58 7.22 -1.93 -5.81
N GLY A 59 8.23 -1.07 -5.66
CA GLY A 59 9.49 -1.19 -6.40
C GLY A 59 10.24 -2.48 -6.04
N GLY A 60 10.41 -2.77 -4.77
CA GLY A 60 11.03 -4.00 -4.29
C GLY A 60 10.26 -5.25 -4.72
N GLY A 61 8.93 -5.23 -4.60
CA GLY A 61 8.08 -6.32 -5.07
C GLY A 61 8.18 -6.56 -6.57
N LEU A 62 8.28 -5.50 -7.39
CA LEU A 62 8.50 -5.64 -8.83
C LEU A 62 9.89 -6.19 -9.15
N MET A 63 10.94 -5.81 -8.40
CA MET A 63 12.26 -6.42 -8.50
C MET A 63 12.20 -7.93 -8.21
N PHE A 64 11.46 -8.34 -7.19
CA PHE A 64 11.24 -9.74 -6.86
C PHE A 64 10.52 -10.49 -7.99
N LEU A 65 9.44 -9.92 -8.52
CA LEU A 65 8.69 -10.48 -9.65
C LEU A 65 9.53 -10.55 -10.94
N ALA A 66 10.49 -9.65 -11.12
CA ALA A 66 11.43 -9.67 -12.24
C ALA A 66 12.50 -10.77 -12.12
N GLY A 67 12.61 -11.44 -10.97
CA GLY A 67 13.51 -12.56 -10.72
C GLY A 67 14.83 -12.20 -10.03
N VAL A 68 14.89 -11.08 -9.31
CA VAL A 68 16.04 -10.77 -8.43
C VAL A 68 16.11 -11.79 -7.31
N HIS A 69 17.32 -12.26 -6.99
CA HIS A 69 17.53 -13.33 -6.03
C HIS A 69 17.01 -12.96 -4.63
N TRP A 70 16.30 -13.86 -3.99
CA TRP A 70 15.62 -13.65 -2.71
C TRP A 70 16.56 -13.21 -1.56
N ALA A 71 17.85 -13.54 -1.63
CA ALA A 71 18.84 -13.17 -0.61
C ALA A 71 18.97 -11.65 -0.42
N TYR A 72 18.77 -10.85 -1.48
CA TYR A 72 18.75 -9.39 -1.35
C TYR A 72 17.59 -8.91 -0.49
N PHE A 73 16.42 -9.50 -0.67
CA PHE A 73 15.22 -9.17 0.13
C PHE A 73 15.38 -9.65 1.57
N ALA A 74 15.93 -10.84 1.78
CA ALA A 74 16.24 -11.34 3.10
C ALA A 74 17.24 -10.43 3.85
N ALA A 75 18.25 -9.92 3.14
CA ALA A 75 19.20 -8.96 3.72
C ALA A 75 18.51 -7.63 4.09
N VAL A 76 17.62 -7.11 3.22
CA VAL A 76 16.86 -5.87 3.50
C VAL A 76 15.91 -6.07 4.69
N ILE A 77 15.16 -7.18 4.72
CA ILE A 77 14.26 -7.49 5.84
C ILE A 77 15.07 -7.69 7.13
N GLY A 78 16.17 -8.43 7.08
CA GLY A 78 17.05 -8.66 8.23
C GLY A 78 17.64 -7.36 8.77
N SER A 79 18.09 -6.44 7.88
CA SER A 79 18.55 -5.12 8.29
C SER A 79 17.43 -4.28 8.89
N GLY A 80 16.21 -4.35 8.35
CA GLY A 80 15.02 -3.69 8.90
C GLY A 80 14.70 -4.18 10.32
N VAL A 81 14.71 -5.49 10.55
CA VAL A 81 14.52 -6.08 11.88
C VAL A 81 15.64 -5.63 12.84
N ALA A 82 16.90 -5.60 12.38
CA ALA A 82 18.01 -5.13 13.20
C ALA A 82 17.86 -3.64 13.57
N VAL A 83 17.41 -2.80 12.64
CA VAL A 83 17.12 -1.38 12.92
C VAL A 83 15.97 -1.24 13.92
N ILE A 84 14.88 -1.98 13.76
CA ILE A 84 13.75 -1.96 14.70
C ILE A 84 14.21 -2.38 16.10
N THR A 85 14.97 -3.47 16.23
CA THR A 85 15.50 -3.90 17.52
C THR A 85 16.44 -2.86 18.14
N ALA A 86 17.31 -2.23 17.33
CA ALA A 86 18.17 -1.15 17.79
C ALA A 86 17.38 0.07 18.28
N VAL A 87 16.30 0.44 17.58
CA VAL A 87 15.38 1.52 17.99
C VAL A 87 14.78 1.22 19.37
N PHE A 88 14.26 0.01 19.58
CA PHE A 88 13.69 -0.35 20.89
C PHE A 88 14.74 -0.39 22.00
N GLN A 89 15.95 -0.87 21.72
CA GLN A 89 17.05 -0.92 22.70
C GLN A 89 17.64 0.45 23.00
N SER A 90 17.64 1.39 22.03
CA SER A 90 18.17 2.73 22.23
C SER A 90 17.28 3.66 23.05
N ARG A 91 16.08 3.23 23.38
CA ARG A 91 15.09 4.05 24.08
C ARG A 91 15.56 4.42 25.50
N GLY A 92 15.67 5.74 25.76
CA GLY A 92 16.13 6.25 27.06
C GLY A 92 17.64 6.21 27.29
N GLU A 93 18.41 5.74 26.28
CA GLU A 93 19.85 5.73 26.31
C GLU A 93 20.45 6.98 25.65
N SER A 94 21.74 7.24 25.90
CA SER A 94 22.47 8.39 25.33
C SER A 94 22.58 8.36 23.79
N TRP A 95 22.38 7.19 23.17
CA TRP A 95 22.40 6.96 21.72
C TRP A 95 21.01 6.76 21.11
N GLN A 96 19.99 7.35 21.70
CA GLN A 96 18.60 7.26 21.24
C GLN A 96 18.48 7.62 19.75
N LEU A 97 17.92 6.70 18.94
CA LEU A 97 17.84 6.82 17.48
C LEU A 97 16.65 7.65 17.00
N LEU A 98 15.57 7.68 17.76
CA LEU A 98 14.35 8.40 17.41
C LEU A 98 14.07 9.50 18.43
N ASN A 99 13.38 10.54 18.00
CA ASN A 99 12.88 11.58 18.89
C ASN A 99 11.68 11.07 19.72
N ASP A 100 11.43 11.66 20.88
CA ASP A 100 10.35 11.24 21.79
C ASP A 100 8.97 11.24 21.14
N TYR A 101 8.70 12.18 20.24
CA TYR A 101 7.43 12.21 19.52
C TYR A 101 7.24 11.01 18.58
N GLN A 102 8.34 10.44 18.04
CA GLN A 102 8.31 9.24 17.19
C GLN A 102 8.06 7.98 18.02
N TYR A 103 8.69 7.88 19.20
CA TYR A 103 8.38 6.81 20.15
C TYR A 103 6.94 6.86 20.61
N ARG A 104 6.37 8.04 20.87
CA ARG A 104 4.94 8.18 21.20
C ARG A 104 4.02 7.64 20.11
N ARG A 105 4.36 7.83 18.83
CA ARG A 105 3.59 7.23 17.73
C ARG A 105 3.63 5.71 17.73
N ILE A 106 4.80 5.12 18.07
CA ILE A 106 4.92 3.67 18.23
C ILE A 106 4.09 3.19 19.42
N ASP A 107 4.18 3.89 20.55
CA ASP A 107 3.40 3.56 21.74
C ASP A 107 1.90 3.63 21.50
N THR A 108 1.42 4.69 20.85
CA THR A 108 0.01 4.85 20.48
C THR A 108 -0.46 3.75 19.52
N PHE A 109 0.41 3.26 18.65
CA PHE A 109 0.07 2.13 17.77
C PHE A 109 -0.04 0.82 18.56
N LEU A 110 0.87 0.58 19.50
CA LEU A 110 0.88 -0.62 20.34
C LEU A 110 -0.25 -0.62 21.39
N ASP A 111 -0.53 0.54 21.95
CA ASP A 111 -1.63 0.77 22.90
C ASP A 111 -2.44 2.02 22.51
N PRO A 112 -3.43 1.86 21.61
CA PRO A 112 -4.30 2.98 21.21
C PRO A 112 -5.09 3.60 22.36
N ALA A 113 -5.28 2.88 23.48
CA ALA A 113 -5.99 3.39 24.65
C ALA A 113 -5.17 4.44 25.42
N ALA A 114 -3.86 4.47 25.23
CA ALA A 114 -2.98 5.48 25.84
C ALA A 114 -3.12 6.87 25.20
N ASP A 115 -3.69 6.97 23.97
CA ASP A 115 -3.94 8.25 23.28
C ASP A 115 -5.42 8.36 22.84
N PRO A 116 -6.34 8.61 23.79
CA PRO A 116 -7.78 8.62 23.52
C PRO A 116 -8.26 9.86 22.75
N LEU A 117 -7.41 10.84 22.45
CA LEU A 117 -7.76 12.08 21.74
C LEU A 117 -6.99 12.26 20.41
N GLY A 118 -6.00 11.40 20.12
CA GLY A 118 -5.18 11.47 18.92
C GLY A 118 -5.40 10.27 17.98
N ALA A 119 -4.30 9.71 17.47
CA ALA A 119 -4.35 8.60 16.51
C ALA A 119 -5.04 7.34 17.07
N GLY A 120 -4.96 7.09 18.38
CA GLY A 120 -5.66 5.99 19.07
C GLY A 120 -7.18 6.14 19.00
N TYR A 121 -7.70 7.36 19.05
CA TYR A 121 -9.12 7.64 18.88
C TYR A 121 -9.64 7.15 17.51
N HIS A 122 -8.94 7.50 16.43
CA HIS A 122 -9.36 7.12 15.08
C HIS A 122 -9.40 5.61 14.87
N ILE A 123 -8.40 4.89 15.38
CA ILE A 123 -8.35 3.42 15.33
C ILE A 123 -9.51 2.82 16.13
N THR A 124 -9.76 3.33 17.32
CA THR A 124 -10.84 2.83 18.18
C THR A 124 -12.21 3.07 17.55
N GLN A 125 -12.48 4.28 17.04
CA GLN A 125 -13.73 4.60 16.37
C GLN A 125 -13.92 3.78 15.09
N SER A 126 -12.84 3.54 14.35
CA SER A 126 -12.86 2.66 13.17
C SER A 126 -13.30 1.25 13.53
N LYS A 127 -12.72 0.65 14.59
CA LYS A 127 -13.10 -0.70 15.05
C LYS A 127 -14.55 -0.76 15.56
N ILE A 128 -15.02 0.29 16.26
CA ILE A 128 -16.41 0.37 16.71
C ILE A 128 -17.35 0.42 15.50
N ALA A 129 -17.05 1.25 14.50
CA ALA A 129 -17.86 1.36 13.30
C ALA A 129 -17.91 0.05 12.52
N LEU A 130 -16.75 -0.61 12.29
CA LEU A 130 -16.67 -1.92 11.65
C LEU A 130 -17.54 -2.97 12.39
N GLY A 131 -17.45 -3.02 13.73
CA GLY A 131 -18.22 -3.95 14.55
C GLY A 131 -19.72 -3.64 14.57
N SER A 132 -20.09 -2.36 14.45
CA SER A 132 -21.50 -1.92 14.53
C SER A 132 -22.31 -2.22 13.28
N GLY A 133 -21.67 -2.48 12.14
CA GLY A 133 -22.34 -2.79 10.87
C GLY A 133 -23.04 -4.15 10.84
N GLY A 134 -22.62 -5.12 11.67
CA GLY A 134 -23.20 -6.46 11.68
C GLY A 134 -23.19 -7.13 10.29
N TRP A 135 -24.21 -7.97 10.02
CA TRP A 135 -24.28 -8.68 8.74
C TRP A 135 -24.74 -7.82 7.57
N THR A 136 -25.78 -7.02 7.75
CA THR A 136 -26.48 -6.28 6.67
C THR A 136 -26.27 -4.78 6.72
N GLY A 137 -25.54 -4.28 7.72
CA GLY A 137 -25.34 -2.86 7.93
C GLY A 137 -26.49 -2.16 8.63
N ARG A 138 -26.26 -0.87 8.93
CA ARG A 138 -27.28 0.01 9.52
C ARG A 138 -28.19 0.66 8.49
N GLY A 139 -27.84 0.55 7.21
CA GLY A 139 -28.53 1.21 6.10
C GLY A 139 -27.73 2.39 5.54
N PHE A 140 -27.96 2.68 4.26
CA PHE A 140 -27.28 3.76 3.54
C PHE A 140 -27.50 5.11 4.22
N MET A 141 -26.42 5.85 4.50
CA MET A 141 -26.40 7.12 5.23
C MET A 141 -26.95 7.06 6.67
N GLN A 142 -27.08 5.86 7.27
CA GLN A 142 -27.55 5.69 8.64
C GLN A 142 -26.45 5.25 9.61
N GLY A 143 -25.20 5.22 9.16
CA GLY A 143 -24.03 4.97 9.99
C GLY A 143 -23.88 6.04 11.08
N THR A 144 -23.82 5.61 12.34
CA THR A 144 -23.75 6.55 13.48
C THR A 144 -22.38 7.20 13.58
N GLN A 145 -21.30 6.45 13.35
CA GLN A 145 -19.94 6.95 13.44
C GLN A 145 -19.61 7.93 12.32
N SER A 146 -20.07 7.62 11.10
CA SER A 146 -19.89 8.49 9.95
C SER A 146 -20.77 9.76 10.02
N ARG A 147 -22.03 9.62 10.49
CA ARG A 147 -22.99 10.73 10.58
C ARG A 147 -22.65 11.73 11.68
N LEU A 148 -22.18 11.25 12.83
CA LEU A 148 -21.82 12.10 13.96
C LEU A 148 -20.40 12.69 13.85
N ASN A 149 -19.70 12.48 12.72
CA ASN A 149 -18.35 12.96 12.46
C ASN A 149 -17.31 12.53 13.51
N PHE A 150 -17.45 11.33 14.10
CA PHE A 150 -16.44 10.75 14.98
C PHE A 150 -15.16 10.34 14.23
N LEU A 151 -15.25 10.14 12.90
CA LEU A 151 -14.13 9.88 12.01
C LEU A 151 -13.93 11.07 11.06
N PRO A 152 -12.94 11.95 11.29
CA PRO A 152 -12.70 13.12 10.45
C PRO A 152 -12.42 12.77 8.97
N GLU A 153 -11.60 11.72 8.73
CA GLU A 153 -11.18 11.28 7.39
C GLU A 153 -12.07 10.14 6.83
N LYS A 154 -13.37 10.20 7.11
CA LYS A 154 -14.35 9.16 6.70
C LYS A 154 -14.53 9.03 5.19
N HIS A 155 -14.17 10.06 4.41
CA HIS A 155 -14.31 10.07 2.94
C HIS A 155 -13.01 9.67 2.22
N THR A 156 -11.90 9.64 2.93
CA THR A 156 -10.57 9.32 2.41
C THR A 156 -10.06 8.00 2.98
N ASP A 157 -9.32 8.04 4.06
CA ASP A 157 -8.57 6.92 4.59
C ASP A 157 -9.45 5.86 5.28
N PHE A 158 -10.57 6.30 5.88
CA PHE A 158 -11.50 5.43 6.61
C PHE A 158 -12.83 5.17 5.87
N ILE A 159 -12.86 5.37 4.55
CA ILE A 159 -14.08 5.15 3.74
C ILE A 159 -14.60 3.71 3.84
N PHE A 160 -13.71 2.71 3.95
CA PHE A 160 -14.10 1.32 4.13
C PHE A 160 -14.87 1.10 5.44
N THR A 161 -14.50 1.81 6.49
CA THR A 161 -15.21 1.77 7.78
C THR A 161 -16.65 2.26 7.63
N THR A 162 -16.85 3.37 6.91
CA THR A 162 -18.19 3.89 6.60
C THR A 162 -19.00 2.89 5.78
N LEU A 163 -18.39 2.30 4.75
CA LEU A 163 -19.03 1.29 3.92
C LEU A 163 -19.43 0.06 4.75
N ALA A 164 -18.55 -0.42 5.62
CA ALA A 164 -18.82 -1.58 6.46
C ALA A 164 -19.88 -1.28 7.53
N GLU A 165 -19.97 -0.05 8.07
CA GLU A 165 -21.01 0.36 8.99
C GLU A 165 -22.40 0.41 8.29
N GLU A 166 -22.45 0.95 7.06
CA GLU A 166 -23.71 1.16 6.33
C GLU A 166 -24.24 -0.11 5.65
N PHE A 167 -23.35 -0.91 5.05
CA PHE A 167 -23.69 -2.11 4.27
C PHE A 167 -23.34 -3.43 4.97
N GLY A 168 -22.72 -3.37 6.13
CA GLY A 168 -22.36 -4.52 6.95
C GLY A 168 -21.31 -5.42 6.32
N PHE A 169 -21.23 -6.64 6.85
CA PHE A 169 -20.32 -7.66 6.38
C PHE A 169 -20.54 -8.02 4.90
N VAL A 170 -21.79 -8.08 4.45
CA VAL A 170 -22.13 -8.39 3.05
C VAL A 170 -21.57 -7.32 2.10
N GLY A 171 -21.71 -6.04 2.43
CA GLY A 171 -21.14 -4.95 1.64
C GLY A 171 -19.61 -4.98 1.62
N ALA A 172 -18.99 -5.20 2.78
CA ALA A 172 -17.55 -5.31 2.91
C ALA A 172 -16.99 -6.47 2.07
N ILE A 173 -17.53 -7.68 2.20
CA ILE A 173 -17.05 -8.85 1.44
C ILE A 173 -17.30 -8.72 -0.06
N SER A 174 -18.37 -8.03 -0.48
CA SER A 174 -18.65 -7.74 -1.88
C SER A 174 -17.56 -6.84 -2.49
N LEU A 175 -17.14 -5.79 -1.78
CA LEU A 175 -16.05 -4.93 -2.22
C LEU A 175 -14.73 -5.69 -2.29
N LEU A 176 -14.41 -6.52 -1.28
CA LEU A 176 -13.23 -7.37 -1.28
C LEU A 176 -13.22 -8.34 -2.46
N GLY A 177 -14.39 -8.92 -2.78
CA GLY A 177 -14.58 -9.79 -3.95
C GLY A 177 -14.29 -9.07 -5.27
N LEU A 178 -14.76 -7.82 -5.43
CA LEU A 178 -14.45 -7.00 -6.61
C LEU A 178 -12.96 -6.69 -6.72
N TYR A 179 -12.28 -6.38 -5.61
CA TYR A 179 -10.83 -6.17 -5.64
C TYR A 179 -10.07 -7.43 -6.01
N ALA A 180 -10.46 -8.58 -5.45
CA ALA A 180 -9.89 -9.86 -5.80
C ALA A 180 -10.06 -10.16 -7.30
N LEU A 181 -11.23 -9.89 -7.89
CA LEU A 181 -11.48 -10.05 -9.32
C LEU A 181 -10.55 -9.16 -10.17
N ILE A 182 -10.36 -7.89 -9.80
CA ILE A 182 -9.43 -6.97 -10.49
C ILE A 182 -8.00 -7.51 -10.45
N ILE A 183 -7.53 -7.93 -9.26
CA ILE A 183 -6.18 -8.47 -9.08
C ILE A 183 -5.99 -9.75 -9.90
N VAL A 184 -6.95 -10.67 -9.84
CA VAL A 184 -6.94 -11.92 -10.61
C VAL A 184 -6.90 -11.63 -12.13
N PHE A 185 -7.71 -10.69 -12.60
CA PHE A 185 -7.69 -10.26 -14.00
C PHE A 185 -6.30 -9.75 -14.43
N CYS A 186 -5.67 -8.89 -13.62
CA CYS A 186 -4.33 -8.38 -13.89
C CYS A 186 -3.29 -9.52 -13.89
N VAL A 187 -3.32 -10.41 -12.90
CA VAL A 187 -2.37 -11.54 -12.79
C VAL A 187 -2.55 -12.50 -13.98
N VAL A 188 -3.77 -12.86 -14.34
CA VAL A 188 -4.05 -13.71 -15.50
C VAL A 188 -3.58 -13.05 -16.80
N THR A 189 -3.81 -11.74 -16.95
CA THR A 189 -3.34 -10.97 -18.11
C THR A 189 -1.81 -11.00 -18.21
N ALA A 190 -1.13 -10.79 -17.08
CA ALA A 190 0.33 -10.82 -17.02
C ALA A 190 0.92 -12.18 -17.37
N ILE A 191 0.36 -13.27 -16.81
CA ILE A 191 0.84 -14.65 -17.04
C ILE A 191 0.61 -15.07 -18.52
N ARG A 192 -0.48 -14.61 -19.13
CA ARG A 192 -0.79 -14.92 -20.53
C ARG A 192 -0.02 -14.06 -21.54
N ASN A 193 0.65 -13.03 -21.10
CA ASN A 193 1.43 -12.15 -21.96
C ASN A 193 2.83 -12.71 -22.18
N LYS A 194 3.22 -12.90 -23.43
CA LYS A 194 4.58 -13.38 -23.82
C LYS A 194 5.61 -12.26 -23.80
N ASP A 195 5.16 -11.00 -23.91
CA ASP A 195 6.01 -9.83 -23.83
C ASP A 195 6.35 -9.54 -22.37
N ARG A 196 7.66 -9.49 -22.06
CA ARG A 196 8.17 -9.34 -20.70
C ARG A 196 7.85 -7.97 -20.11
N PHE A 197 7.94 -6.91 -20.93
CA PHE A 197 7.58 -5.57 -20.50
C PHE A 197 6.12 -5.50 -20.04
N SER A 198 5.20 -5.92 -20.92
CA SER A 198 3.75 -5.89 -20.66
C SER A 198 3.37 -6.77 -19.45
N SER A 199 4.03 -7.92 -19.29
CA SER A 199 3.83 -8.81 -18.14
C SER A 199 4.25 -8.14 -16.84
N LEU A 200 5.48 -7.60 -16.77
CA LEU A 200 6.00 -6.92 -15.58
C LEU A 200 5.23 -5.63 -15.25
N LEU A 201 4.85 -4.86 -16.26
CA LEU A 201 4.02 -3.66 -16.11
C LEU A 201 2.68 -4.02 -15.45
N THR A 202 1.99 -5.03 -15.99
CA THR A 202 0.69 -5.47 -15.47
C THR A 202 0.81 -6.01 -14.04
N LEU A 203 1.84 -6.82 -13.74
CA LEU A 203 2.10 -7.31 -12.39
C LEU A 203 2.45 -6.17 -11.42
N GLY A 204 3.24 -5.20 -11.86
CA GLY A 204 3.60 -4.05 -11.04
C GLY A 204 2.40 -3.17 -10.70
N ILE A 205 1.48 -2.95 -11.65
CA ILE A 205 0.22 -2.24 -11.41
C ILE A 205 -0.68 -3.03 -10.44
N ALA A 206 -0.81 -4.34 -10.65
CA ALA A 206 -1.57 -5.21 -9.76
C ALA A 206 -1.01 -5.21 -8.33
N LEU A 207 0.32 -5.29 -8.19
CA LEU A 207 1.01 -5.23 -6.91
C LEU A 207 0.80 -3.88 -6.21
N ASN A 208 0.92 -2.78 -6.95
CA ASN A 208 0.68 -1.44 -6.42
C ASN A 208 -0.77 -1.32 -5.90
N PHE A 209 -1.75 -1.73 -6.71
CA PHE A 209 -3.15 -1.75 -6.32
C PHE A 209 -3.38 -2.60 -5.06
N PHE A 210 -2.81 -3.81 -5.02
CA PHE A 210 -2.90 -4.70 -3.86
C PHE A 210 -2.29 -4.09 -2.60
N LEU A 211 -1.10 -3.47 -2.69
CA LEU A 211 -0.42 -2.88 -1.55
C LEU A 211 -1.23 -1.72 -0.94
N PHE A 212 -1.76 -0.82 -1.79
CA PHE A 212 -2.61 0.27 -1.31
C PHE A 212 -3.85 -0.25 -0.61
N PHE A 213 -4.52 -1.22 -1.20
CA PHE A 213 -5.65 -1.91 -0.61
C PHE A 213 -5.29 -2.58 0.72
N ALA A 214 -4.24 -3.41 0.74
CA ALA A 214 -3.84 -4.18 1.93
C ALA A 214 -3.44 -3.27 3.09
N VAL A 215 -2.68 -2.19 2.82
CA VAL A 215 -2.26 -1.24 3.86
C VAL A 215 -3.44 -0.45 4.39
N ASN A 216 -4.36 0.01 3.53
CA ASN A 216 -5.60 0.67 4.00
C ASN A 216 -6.43 -0.26 4.88
N MET A 217 -6.63 -1.53 4.47
CA MET A 217 -7.33 -2.52 5.29
C MET A 217 -6.64 -2.76 6.63
N ALA A 218 -5.32 -2.95 6.63
CA ALA A 218 -4.56 -3.14 7.86
C ALA A 218 -4.69 -1.94 8.81
N MET A 219 -4.65 -0.71 8.28
CA MET A 219 -4.82 0.53 9.04
C MET A 219 -6.22 0.62 9.64
N VAL A 220 -7.27 0.39 8.86
CA VAL A 220 -8.68 0.47 9.29
C VAL A 220 -9.00 -0.59 10.36
N MET A 221 -8.40 -1.78 10.25
CA MET A 221 -8.54 -2.85 11.26
C MET A 221 -7.62 -2.65 12.48
N GLY A 222 -6.74 -1.64 12.46
CA GLY A 222 -5.78 -1.38 13.54
C GLY A 222 -4.64 -2.40 13.62
N LEU A 223 -4.29 -3.04 12.48
CA LEU A 223 -3.14 -3.93 12.32
C LEU A 223 -1.88 -3.18 11.86
N ALA A 224 -2.05 -1.95 11.40
CA ALA A 224 -0.98 -1.06 11.00
C ALA A 224 -1.23 0.35 11.54
N PRO A 225 -0.17 1.16 11.76
CA PRO A 225 -0.33 2.55 12.16
C PRO A 225 -1.06 3.35 11.09
N VAL A 226 -1.71 4.45 11.50
CA VAL A 226 -2.39 5.36 10.58
C VAL A 226 -1.35 6.12 9.77
N VAL A 227 -1.30 5.87 8.47
CA VAL A 227 -0.30 6.44 7.55
C VAL A 227 -0.91 7.23 6.39
N GLY A 228 -2.25 7.42 6.38
CA GLY A 228 -2.90 8.25 5.37
C GLY A 228 -2.90 7.65 3.96
N VAL A 229 -3.25 6.39 3.82
CA VAL A 229 -3.30 5.68 2.53
C VAL A 229 -4.75 5.51 2.09
N PRO A 230 -5.19 6.18 1.00
CA PRO A 230 -6.57 6.07 0.52
C PRO A 230 -6.84 4.70 -0.09
N LEU A 231 -8.10 4.24 0.03
CA LEU A 231 -8.57 3.00 -0.57
C LEU A 231 -8.76 3.19 -2.08
N PRO A 232 -8.06 2.43 -2.94
CA PRO A 232 -8.13 2.59 -4.40
C PRO A 232 -9.57 2.48 -4.94
N LEU A 233 -9.95 3.31 -5.91
CA LEU A 233 -11.25 3.35 -6.59
C LEU A 233 -12.45 3.76 -5.71
N VAL A 234 -12.32 3.84 -4.40
CA VAL A 234 -13.44 4.12 -3.47
C VAL A 234 -13.22 5.43 -2.72
N SER A 235 -12.00 5.68 -2.23
CA SER A 235 -11.69 6.92 -1.50
C SER A 235 -11.84 8.15 -2.39
N TYR A 236 -12.28 9.23 -1.77
CA TYR A 236 -12.31 10.54 -2.42
C TYR A 236 -10.89 11.01 -2.75
N GLY A 237 -10.63 11.26 -4.05
CA GLY A 237 -9.33 11.73 -4.54
C GLY A 237 -9.31 11.78 -6.07
N GLY A 238 -9.60 12.97 -6.64
CA GLY A 238 -9.72 13.12 -8.10
C GLY A 238 -8.45 12.74 -8.86
N SER A 239 -7.27 13.20 -8.40
CA SER A 239 -5.98 12.87 -9.02
C SER A 239 -5.64 11.37 -8.91
N ALA A 240 -5.88 10.78 -7.75
CA ALA A 240 -5.64 9.35 -7.51
C ALA A 240 -6.52 8.50 -8.44
N MET A 241 -7.79 8.86 -8.60
CA MET A 241 -8.73 8.16 -9.47
C MET A 241 -8.28 8.21 -10.94
N VAL A 242 -7.93 9.40 -11.46
CA VAL A 242 -7.47 9.56 -12.85
C VAL A 242 -6.21 8.72 -13.12
N VAL A 243 -5.24 8.80 -12.23
CA VAL A 243 -3.98 8.06 -12.35
C VAL A 243 -4.22 6.55 -12.31
N LEU A 244 -5.10 6.09 -11.43
CA LEU A 244 -5.44 4.67 -11.32
C LEU A 244 -6.19 4.16 -12.57
N LEU A 245 -7.11 4.96 -13.13
CA LEU A 245 -7.77 4.62 -14.38
C LEU A 245 -6.79 4.57 -15.56
N GLN A 246 -5.80 5.47 -15.61
CA GLN A 246 -4.70 5.40 -16.58
C GLN A 246 -3.89 4.10 -16.41
N ALA A 247 -3.58 3.69 -15.16
CA ALA A 247 -2.89 2.43 -14.90
C ALA A 247 -3.68 1.23 -15.45
N PHE A 248 -4.98 1.18 -15.20
CA PHE A 248 -5.83 0.11 -15.75
C PHE A 248 -5.99 0.19 -17.27
N GLY A 249 -5.93 1.40 -17.85
CA GLY A 249 -5.84 1.59 -19.31
C GLY A 249 -4.60 0.92 -19.91
N LEU A 250 -3.44 1.02 -19.21
CA LEU A 250 -2.21 0.32 -19.62
C LEU A 250 -2.36 -1.21 -19.49
N VAL A 251 -2.98 -1.70 -18.42
CA VAL A 251 -3.27 -3.14 -18.25
C VAL A 251 -4.18 -3.65 -19.38
N GLN A 252 -5.22 -2.88 -19.73
CA GLN A 252 -6.12 -3.23 -20.81
C GLN A 252 -5.41 -3.21 -22.17
N SER A 253 -4.54 -2.24 -22.41
CA SER A 253 -3.70 -2.20 -23.61
C SER A 253 -2.79 -3.43 -23.72
N ALA A 254 -2.14 -3.82 -22.62
CA ALA A 254 -1.32 -5.03 -22.56
C ALA A 254 -2.15 -6.31 -22.80
N HIS A 255 -3.43 -6.32 -22.40
CA HIS A 255 -4.34 -7.43 -22.63
C HIS A 255 -4.74 -7.55 -24.11
N VAL A 256 -5.10 -6.43 -24.75
CA VAL A 256 -5.59 -6.40 -26.15
C VAL A 256 -4.46 -6.65 -27.16
N HIS A 257 -3.28 -6.04 -26.94
CA HIS A 257 -2.14 -6.09 -27.86
C HIS A 257 -1.15 -7.22 -27.56
N ARG A 258 -1.54 -8.20 -26.74
CA ARG A 258 -0.66 -9.33 -26.41
C ARG A 258 -0.26 -10.10 -27.69
N PRO A 259 1.04 -10.45 -27.87
CA PRO A 259 1.49 -11.30 -28.96
C PRO A 259 0.81 -12.68 -28.86
N ARG A 260 0.26 -13.15 -29.98
CA ARG A 260 -0.37 -14.48 -30.09
C ARG A 260 0.63 -15.62 -30.07
#